data_35546f88759a92897ccb656c075941d6
#
_entry.id   35546f88759a92897ccb656c075941d6
#
_cell.length_a   1.000
_cell.length_b   1.000
_cell.length_c   1.000
_cell.angle_alpha   90.00
_cell.angle_beta   90.00
_cell.angle_gamma   90.00
#
_symmetry.space_group_name_H-M   'P 1'
#
loop_
_entity.id
_entity.type
_entity.pdbx_description
1 polymer ?
#
loop_
_entity_poly.entity_id
_entity_poly.type
_entity_poly.pdbx_seq_one_letter_code
_entity_poly.pdbx_strand_id
1 'polypeptide(L)'
;MYFENIKTFDFKKYIANNEKIYAHVYEEREETLEKHSQLCVDYLKKIIKEKELENVLYNFEKNFLKDISNRGKILYREMLYHTIYLHDLGKININFQYKKMNNTIFKSAYNLNANTTNHSALSSILYINYFFKKIKEHNVSGDIKILMIFMMLNAYIISKHHGGFDSFQNFKSKMIELDGEGYKLYTEQLSIFEMNCKIPILLKKENVWGNLFKDFERVFKVLEEKEKNTSINIFIYARFIASLLLSSDYYATSHFKNQKQYIDFGEIKDIQEFYNVYK
;
A
#
# COMPACT_ATOMS: atom_id res chain seq x y z
N MET A 1 13.87 9.97 -14.19
CA MET A 1 12.80 8.97 -13.88
C MET A 1 11.96 9.49 -12.72
N TYR A 2 10.61 9.33 -12.76
CA TYR A 2 9.68 9.93 -11.77
C TYR A 2 10.01 9.58 -10.31
N PHE A 3 10.52 8.37 -10.06
CA PHE A 3 10.89 7.86 -8.76
C PHE A 3 12.39 7.90 -8.47
N GLU A 4 13.14 8.81 -9.09
CA GLU A 4 14.55 9.02 -8.75
C GLU A 4 14.68 9.60 -7.34
N ASN A 5 15.71 9.14 -6.63
CA ASN A 5 16.08 9.62 -5.30
C ASN A 5 15.00 9.40 -4.20
N ILE A 6 14.06 8.47 -4.41
CA ILE A 6 13.12 8.10 -3.35
C ILE A 6 13.84 7.27 -2.29
N LYS A 7 13.76 7.74 -1.03
CA LYS A 7 14.28 6.98 0.10
C LYS A 7 13.39 5.79 0.38
N THR A 8 13.92 4.58 0.26
CA THR A 8 13.20 3.34 0.54
C THR A 8 12.97 3.14 2.04
N PHE A 9 11.94 2.37 2.37
CA PHE A 9 11.72 1.91 3.74
C PHE A 9 12.86 1.00 4.19
N ASP A 10 13.37 1.24 5.38
CA ASP A 10 14.46 0.46 5.96
C ASP A 10 13.89 -0.72 6.77
N PHE A 11 13.80 -1.87 6.13
CA PHE A 11 13.30 -3.09 6.77
C PHE A 11 14.10 -3.48 8.01
N LYS A 12 15.42 -3.39 7.95
CA LYS A 12 16.31 -3.76 9.09
C LYS A 12 16.09 -2.87 10.30
N LYS A 13 15.78 -1.59 10.06
CA LYS A 13 15.48 -0.63 11.13
C LYS A 13 14.13 -0.92 11.79
N TYR A 14 13.12 -1.27 11.00
CA TYR A 14 11.74 -1.32 11.47
C TYR A 14 11.23 -2.73 11.74
N ILE A 15 11.82 -3.77 11.16
CA ILE A 15 11.33 -5.15 11.28
C ILE A 15 12.41 -6.02 11.93
N ALA A 16 12.06 -6.59 13.09
CA ALA A 16 12.93 -7.57 13.74
C ALA A 16 12.97 -8.87 12.93
N ASN A 17 14.14 -9.50 12.86
CA ASN A 17 14.37 -10.73 12.08
C ASN A 17 13.93 -10.62 10.61
N ASN A 18 14.12 -9.45 10.00
CA ASN A 18 13.69 -9.16 8.63
C ASN A 18 14.14 -10.25 7.62
N GLU A 19 15.34 -10.79 7.80
CA GLU A 19 15.90 -11.85 6.94
C GLU A 19 15.16 -13.19 7.04
N LYS A 20 14.28 -13.35 8.00
CA LYS A 20 13.45 -14.55 8.25
C LYS A 20 11.95 -14.29 8.11
N ILE A 21 11.55 -13.14 7.60
CA ILE A 21 10.16 -12.82 7.27
C ILE A 21 9.94 -13.11 5.80
N TYR A 22 9.07 -14.05 5.48
CA TYR A 22 8.82 -14.50 4.12
C TYR A 22 7.57 -13.87 3.52
N ALA A 23 7.70 -13.45 2.25
CA ALA A 23 6.56 -13.04 1.42
C ALA A 23 5.94 -14.24 0.73
N HIS A 24 6.81 -15.14 0.21
CA HIS A 24 6.41 -16.35 -0.48
C HIS A 24 7.33 -17.52 -0.12
N VAL A 25 6.73 -18.70 -0.11
CA VAL A 25 7.44 -19.99 -0.08
C VAL A 25 6.88 -20.83 -1.24
N TYR A 26 7.76 -21.29 -2.10
CA TYR A 26 7.38 -22.13 -3.24
C TYR A 26 8.39 -23.27 -3.39
N GLU A 27 7.93 -24.51 -3.26
CA GLU A 27 8.78 -25.68 -3.11
C GLU A 27 9.75 -25.48 -1.92
N GLU A 28 11.06 -25.58 -2.14
CA GLU A 28 12.11 -25.37 -1.11
C GLU A 28 12.68 -23.94 -1.12
N ARG A 29 12.10 -23.02 -1.92
CA ARG A 29 12.59 -21.65 -2.08
C ARG A 29 11.80 -20.69 -1.22
N GLU A 30 12.51 -19.80 -0.54
CA GLU A 30 11.94 -18.77 0.32
C GLU A 30 12.28 -17.38 -0.25
N GLU A 31 11.25 -16.55 -0.42
CA GLU A 31 11.40 -15.15 -0.77
C GLU A 31 11.15 -14.30 0.48
N THR A 32 12.15 -13.56 0.93
CA THR A 32 11.94 -12.63 2.05
C THR A 32 11.04 -11.47 1.64
N LEU A 33 10.33 -10.90 2.60
CA LEU A 33 9.43 -9.78 2.38
C LEU A 33 10.15 -8.57 1.78
N GLU A 34 11.37 -8.27 2.25
CA GLU A 34 12.20 -7.19 1.70
C GLU A 34 12.56 -7.42 0.23
N LYS A 35 12.95 -8.65 -0.14
CA LYS A 35 13.27 -9.01 -1.54
C LYS A 35 12.04 -8.89 -2.43
N HIS A 36 10.89 -9.37 -1.98
CA HIS A 36 9.64 -9.26 -2.71
C HIS A 36 9.26 -7.79 -2.94
N SER A 37 9.29 -6.97 -1.88
CA SER A 37 9.01 -5.53 -1.97
C SER A 37 9.93 -4.84 -2.98
N GLN A 38 11.22 -5.17 -2.97
CA GLN A 38 12.19 -4.63 -3.94
C GLN A 38 11.85 -5.08 -5.37
N LEU A 39 11.54 -6.35 -5.56
CA LEU A 39 11.19 -6.89 -6.88
C LEU A 39 9.92 -6.24 -7.45
N CYS A 40 8.91 -5.99 -6.60
CA CYS A 40 7.70 -5.28 -7.01
C CYS A 40 8.00 -3.88 -7.55
N VAL A 41 8.84 -3.09 -6.88
CA VAL A 41 9.17 -1.75 -7.37
C VAL A 41 10.13 -1.77 -8.56
N ASP A 42 10.94 -2.80 -8.72
CA ASP A 42 11.75 -2.97 -9.93
C ASP A 42 10.84 -3.23 -11.14
N TYR A 43 9.78 -4.03 -10.98
CA TYR A 43 8.75 -4.20 -12.02
C TYR A 43 7.93 -2.93 -12.23
N LEU A 44 7.54 -2.21 -11.17
CA LEU A 44 6.90 -0.90 -11.29
C LEU A 44 7.71 0.04 -12.20
N LYS A 45 9.01 0.18 -11.96
CA LYS A 45 9.90 1.05 -12.75
C LYS A 45 9.98 0.59 -14.21
N LYS A 46 10.05 -0.71 -14.45
CA LYS A 46 10.04 -1.30 -15.80
C LYS A 46 8.72 -1.00 -16.53
N ILE A 47 7.58 -1.28 -15.88
CA ILE A 47 6.25 -1.01 -16.45
C ILE A 47 6.10 0.46 -16.81
N ILE A 48 6.48 1.38 -15.90
CA ILE A 48 6.39 2.81 -16.15
C ILE A 48 7.23 3.22 -17.37
N LYS A 49 8.44 2.69 -17.48
CA LYS A 49 9.34 2.97 -18.60
C LYS A 49 8.80 2.41 -19.92
N GLU A 50 8.46 1.14 -19.96
CA GLU A 50 8.02 0.45 -21.19
C GLU A 50 6.65 0.92 -21.68
N LYS A 51 5.79 1.38 -20.79
CA LYS A 51 4.45 1.92 -21.12
C LYS A 51 4.43 3.46 -21.17
N GLU A 52 5.59 4.12 -21.07
CA GLU A 52 5.73 5.59 -21.11
C GLU A 52 4.81 6.34 -20.14
N LEU A 53 4.61 5.77 -18.94
CA LEU A 53 3.63 6.28 -17.96
C LEU A 53 4.11 7.46 -17.11
N GLU A 54 5.35 7.91 -17.26
CA GLU A 54 5.87 9.04 -16.47
C GLU A 54 5.03 10.31 -16.62
N ASN A 55 4.59 10.61 -17.86
CA ASN A 55 3.75 11.77 -18.11
C ASN A 55 2.39 11.70 -17.41
N VAL A 56 1.84 10.50 -17.27
CA VAL A 56 0.58 10.30 -16.52
C VAL A 56 0.79 10.63 -15.04
N LEU A 57 1.89 10.17 -14.44
CA LEU A 57 2.23 10.47 -13.06
C LEU A 57 2.48 11.97 -12.83
N TYR A 58 3.23 12.64 -13.72
CA TYR A 58 3.42 14.10 -13.67
C TYR A 58 2.12 14.87 -13.84
N ASN A 59 1.19 14.40 -14.68
CA ASN A 59 -0.12 15.03 -14.84
C ASN A 59 -0.96 14.93 -13.57
N PHE A 60 -0.96 13.79 -12.86
CA PHE A 60 -1.59 13.70 -11.55
C PHE A 60 -0.98 14.70 -10.56
N GLU A 61 0.35 14.76 -10.50
CA GLU A 61 1.06 15.71 -9.64
C GLU A 61 0.68 17.16 -9.97
N LYS A 62 0.68 17.53 -11.26
CA LYS A 62 0.30 18.86 -11.72
C LYS A 62 -1.15 19.21 -11.36
N ASN A 63 -2.07 18.26 -11.49
CA ASN A 63 -3.48 18.48 -11.23
C ASN A 63 -3.81 18.58 -9.74
N PHE A 64 -3.23 17.71 -8.91
CA PHE A 64 -3.56 17.66 -7.50
C PHE A 64 -2.64 18.48 -6.60
N LEU A 65 -1.40 18.74 -7.04
CA LEU A 65 -0.34 19.30 -6.19
C LEU A 65 0.20 20.65 -6.73
N LYS A 66 -0.59 21.40 -7.46
CA LYS A 66 -0.17 22.70 -8.02
C LYS A 66 0.28 23.68 -6.94
N ASP A 67 -0.39 23.70 -5.79
CA ASP A 67 -0.15 24.61 -4.68
C ASP A 67 0.69 24.00 -3.55
N ILE A 68 1.27 22.83 -3.76
CA ILE A 68 2.06 22.09 -2.77
C ILE A 68 3.55 22.43 -2.94
N SER A 69 4.26 22.54 -1.82
CA SER A 69 5.70 22.78 -1.80
C SER A 69 6.49 21.68 -2.52
N ASN A 70 7.68 21.98 -3.02
CA ASN A 70 8.55 20.98 -3.64
C ASN A 70 8.86 19.82 -2.67
N ARG A 71 9.03 20.11 -1.38
CA ARG A 71 9.22 19.10 -0.34
C ARG A 71 7.97 18.22 -0.18
N GLY A 72 6.77 18.82 -0.27
CA GLY A 72 5.50 18.08 -0.26
C GLY A 72 5.34 17.17 -1.47
N LYS A 73 5.75 17.62 -2.67
CA LYS A 73 5.75 16.78 -3.89
C LYS A 73 6.69 15.59 -3.77
N ILE A 74 7.87 15.77 -3.18
CA ILE A 74 8.79 14.65 -2.91
C ILE A 74 8.14 13.64 -1.94
N LEU A 75 7.49 14.10 -0.87
CA LEU A 75 6.80 13.21 0.06
C LEU A 75 5.61 12.50 -0.58
N TYR A 76 4.86 13.16 -1.46
CA TYR A 76 3.80 12.52 -2.27
C TYR A 76 4.36 11.40 -3.15
N ARG A 77 5.47 11.63 -3.88
CA ARG A 77 6.13 10.59 -4.70
C ARG A 77 6.63 9.45 -3.83
N GLU A 78 7.17 9.76 -2.65
CA GLU A 78 7.58 8.75 -1.68
C GLU A 78 6.39 7.90 -1.23
N MET A 79 5.24 8.50 -0.91
CA MET A 79 4.01 7.79 -0.55
C MET A 79 3.53 6.88 -1.68
N LEU A 80 3.52 7.38 -2.92
CA LEU A 80 3.10 6.60 -4.08
C LEU A 80 4.02 5.41 -4.34
N TYR A 81 5.34 5.60 -4.29
CA TYR A 81 6.32 4.53 -4.40
C TYR A 81 6.10 3.44 -3.34
N HIS A 82 5.87 3.87 -2.09
CA HIS A 82 5.67 2.96 -0.98
C HIS A 82 4.29 2.30 -0.97
N THR A 83 3.33 2.76 -1.77
CA THR A 83 2.09 2.02 -1.99
C THR A 83 2.38 0.64 -2.58
N ILE A 84 3.35 0.57 -3.48
CA ILE A 84 3.79 -0.70 -4.06
C ILE A 84 4.81 -1.40 -3.15
N TYR A 85 5.78 -0.67 -2.59
CA TYR A 85 6.86 -1.24 -1.79
C TYR A 85 6.38 -1.87 -0.46
N LEU A 86 5.30 -1.35 0.14
CA LEU A 86 4.78 -1.77 1.45
C LEU A 86 3.41 -2.48 1.37
N HIS A 87 2.90 -2.81 0.19
CA HIS A 87 1.57 -3.40 0.06
C HIS A 87 1.42 -4.70 0.84
N ASP A 88 2.49 -5.44 0.95
CA ASP A 88 2.57 -6.74 1.62
C ASP A 88 3.17 -6.68 3.04
N LEU A 89 3.43 -5.47 3.57
CA LEU A 89 4.07 -5.31 4.88
C LEU A 89 3.35 -6.06 6.00
N GLY A 90 2.03 -6.21 5.90
CA GLY A 90 1.23 -6.98 6.87
C GLY A 90 1.54 -8.47 6.91
N LYS A 91 2.29 -9.03 5.95
CA LYS A 91 2.80 -10.41 5.99
C LYS A 91 3.76 -10.66 7.16
N ILE A 92 4.27 -9.60 7.83
CA ILE A 92 4.99 -9.73 9.10
C ILE A 92 4.11 -10.34 10.22
N ASN A 93 2.81 -10.50 9.99
CA ASN A 93 1.88 -11.17 10.91
C ASN A 93 2.36 -12.60 11.24
N ILE A 94 2.54 -12.87 12.51
CA ILE A 94 3.03 -14.16 13.02
C ILE A 94 2.14 -15.32 12.56
N ASN A 95 0.82 -15.13 12.59
CA ASN A 95 -0.11 -16.15 12.12
C ASN A 95 0.01 -16.38 10.60
N PHE A 96 0.27 -15.34 9.83
CA PHE A 96 0.56 -15.46 8.41
C PHE A 96 1.88 -16.21 8.19
N GLN A 97 2.94 -15.82 8.88
CA GLN A 97 4.24 -16.47 8.79
C GLN A 97 4.16 -17.96 9.15
N TYR A 98 3.52 -18.29 10.27
CA TYR A 98 3.40 -19.67 10.69
C TYR A 98 2.49 -20.51 9.79
N LYS A 99 1.26 -20.03 9.50
CA LYS A 99 0.24 -20.83 8.79
C LYS A 99 0.42 -20.84 7.27
N LYS A 100 0.85 -19.71 6.68
CA LYS A 100 0.92 -19.59 5.22
C LYS A 100 2.33 -19.81 4.69
N MET A 101 3.33 -19.42 5.47
CA MET A 101 4.73 -19.54 5.06
C MET A 101 5.44 -20.74 5.71
N ASN A 102 4.75 -21.54 6.53
CA ASN A 102 5.32 -22.65 7.31
C ASN A 102 6.56 -22.25 8.12
N ASN A 103 6.61 -21.00 8.56
CA ASN A 103 7.76 -20.42 9.22
C ASN A 103 7.79 -20.82 10.71
N THR A 104 8.51 -21.89 11.00
CA THR A 104 8.52 -22.54 12.32
C THR A 104 9.15 -21.70 13.42
N ILE A 105 9.95 -20.66 13.09
CA ILE A 105 10.51 -19.77 14.12
C ILE A 105 9.43 -19.02 14.90
N PHE A 106 8.23 -18.87 14.34
CA PHE A 106 7.11 -18.21 14.99
C PHE A 106 6.13 -19.17 15.70
N LYS A 107 6.45 -20.47 15.76
CA LYS A 107 5.57 -21.48 16.37
C LYS A 107 5.18 -21.17 17.81
N SER A 108 6.12 -20.70 18.63
CA SER A 108 5.89 -20.37 20.04
C SER A 108 5.07 -19.09 20.26
N ALA A 109 5.10 -18.18 19.28
CA ALA A 109 4.38 -16.92 19.34
C ALA A 109 3.02 -16.96 18.61
N TYR A 110 2.71 -18.08 17.95
CA TYR A 110 1.46 -18.28 17.24
C TYR A 110 0.28 -18.33 18.22
N ASN A 111 -0.76 -17.53 17.91
CA ASN A 111 -1.99 -17.47 18.68
C ASN A 111 -3.14 -18.15 17.95
N LEU A 112 -3.65 -19.25 18.48
CA LEU A 112 -4.77 -20.00 17.92
C LEU A 112 -6.07 -19.17 17.88
N ASN A 113 -6.26 -18.25 18.82
CA ASN A 113 -7.49 -17.46 18.93
C ASN A 113 -7.49 -16.26 17.95
N ALA A 114 -6.34 -15.74 17.59
CA ALA A 114 -6.19 -14.68 16.59
C ALA A 114 -6.07 -15.29 15.17
N ASN A 115 -7.16 -15.85 14.66
CA ASN A 115 -7.12 -16.76 13.50
C ASN A 115 -6.90 -16.09 12.14
N THR A 116 -6.70 -14.77 12.11
CA THR A 116 -6.60 -14.06 10.84
C THR A 116 -5.20 -14.09 10.24
N THR A 117 -5.14 -14.43 8.96
CA THR A 117 -3.96 -14.29 8.11
C THR A 117 -4.14 -13.15 7.09
N ASN A 118 -5.15 -12.30 7.28
CA ASN A 118 -5.39 -11.16 6.42
C ASN A 118 -4.30 -10.12 6.63
N HIS A 119 -3.43 -9.95 5.62
CA HIS A 119 -2.29 -9.02 5.69
C HIS A 119 -2.57 -7.68 4.98
N SER A 120 -3.49 -7.62 4.01
CA SER A 120 -3.72 -6.39 3.24
C SER A 120 -4.27 -5.24 4.09
N ALA A 121 -5.24 -5.52 4.96
CA ALA A 121 -5.75 -4.51 5.90
C ALA A 121 -4.65 -4.02 6.84
N LEU A 122 -3.81 -4.93 7.31
CA LEU A 122 -2.72 -4.61 8.21
C LEU A 122 -1.60 -3.85 7.52
N SER A 123 -1.24 -4.20 6.27
CA SER A 123 -0.31 -3.41 5.44
C SER A 123 -0.77 -1.97 5.33
N SER A 124 -2.06 -1.76 5.08
CA SER A 124 -2.70 -0.45 4.99
C SER A 124 -2.56 0.34 6.30
N ILE A 125 -2.77 -0.29 7.46
CA ILE A 125 -2.62 0.33 8.78
C ILE A 125 -1.17 0.73 9.06
N LEU A 126 -0.22 -0.15 8.77
CA LEU A 126 1.21 0.12 8.95
C LEU A 126 1.69 1.24 8.03
N TYR A 127 1.21 1.25 6.78
CA TYR A 127 1.46 2.33 5.83
C TYR A 127 0.96 3.68 6.36
N ILE A 128 -0.28 3.74 6.86
CA ILE A 128 -0.85 4.97 7.44
C ILE A 128 0.01 5.44 8.64
N ASN A 129 0.35 4.55 9.58
CA ASN A 129 1.14 4.94 10.74
C ASN A 129 2.52 5.49 10.33
N TYR A 130 3.18 4.85 9.36
CA TYR A 130 4.48 5.27 8.86
C TYR A 130 4.42 6.67 8.22
N PHE A 131 3.47 6.90 7.31
CA PHE A 131 3.35 8.17 6.61
C PHE A 131 2.68 9.28 7.43
N PHE A 132 1.76 8.95 8.33
CA PHE A 132 1.16 9.92 9.24
C PHE A 132 2.25 10.64 10.06
N LYS A 133 3.23 9.87 10.59
CA LYS A 133 4.38 10.45 11.26
C LYS A 133 5.16 11.40 10.34
N LYS A 134 5.51 10.95 9.14
CA LYS A 134 6.26 11.76 8.16
C LYS A 134 5.54 13.03 7.75
N ILE A 135 4.22 12.97 7.54
CA ILE A 135 3.41 14.13 7.20
C ILE A 135 3.39 15.13 8.36
N LYS A 136 3.28 14.67 9.60
CA LYS A 136 3.37 15.53 10.78
C LYS A 136 4.74 16.20 10.92
N GLU A 137 5.81 15.48 10.67
CA GLU A 137 7.20 15.98 10.69
C GLU A 137 7.50 16.95 9.52
N HIS A 138 6.75 16.87 8.42
CA HIS A 138 6.87 17.76 7.27
C HIS A 138 6.57 19.23 7.65
N ASN A 139 5.62 19.44 8.54
CA ASN A 139 5.28 20.72 9.19
C ASN A 139 5.02 21.92 8.23
N VAL A 140 4.50 21.66 7.01
CA VAL A 140 4.04 22.70 6.09
C VAL A 140 2.52 22.60 6.03
N SER A 141 1.82 23.54 6.68
CA SER A 141 0.37 23.45 6.92
C SER A 141 -0.46 23.33 5.64
N GLY A 142 -0.03 24.00 4.55
CA GLY A 142 -0.70 23.91 3.25
C GLY A 142 -0.62 22.50 2.62
N ASP A 143 0.51 21.84 2.82
CA ASP A 143 0.77 20.51 2.23
C ASP A 143 0.05 19.39 3.01
N ILE A 144 -0.04 19.52 4.34
CA ILE A 144 -0.51 18.45 5.23
C ILE A 144 -1.86 17.89 4.80
N LYS A 145 -2.82 18.76 4.48
CA LYS A 145 -4.19 18.35 4.15
C LYS A 145 -4.24 17.46 2.91
N ILE A 146 -3.56 17.86 1.85
CA ILE A 146 -3.58 17.11 0.59
C ILE A 146 -2.75 15.82 0.70
N LEU A 147 -1.63 15.85 1.40
CA LEU A 147 -0.81 14.66 1.66
C LEU A 147 -1.57 13.62 2.48
N MET A 148 -2.40 14.05 3.46
CA MET A 148 -3.27 13.16 4.22
C MET A 148 -4.32 12.48 3.33
N ILE A 149 -4.89 13.18 2.33
CA ILE A 149 -5.81 12.57 1.37
C ILE A 149 -5.12 11.45 0.60
N PHE A 150 -3.95 11.72 0.02
CA PHE A 150 -3.23 10.72 -0.76
C PHE A 150 -2.73 9.56 0.10
N MET A 151 -2.33 9.81 1.35
CA MET A 151 -2.04 8.74 2.30
C MET A 151 -3.23 7.81 2.49
N MET A 152 -4.43 8.35 2.70
CA MET A 152 -5.65 7.56 2.90
C MET A 152 -6.08 6.81 1.63
N LEU A 153 -5.98 7.44 0.45
CA LEU A 153 -6.27 6.79 -0.83
C LEU A 153 -5.29 5.63 -1.11
N ASN A 154 -4.01 5.84 -0.88
CA ASN A 154 -3.00 4.80 -1.08
C ASN A 154 -3.19 3.64 -0.09
N ALA A 155 -3.53 3.93 1.16
CA ALA A 155 -3.87 2.92 2.16
C ALA A 155 -5.12 2.11 1.76
N TYR A 156 -6.13 2.77 1.20
CA TYR A 156 -7.29 2.10 0.62
C TYR A 156 -6.88 1.15 -0.50
N ILE A 157 -6.04 1.60 -1.44
CA ILE A 157 -5.52 0.76 -2.53
C ILE A 157 -4.80 -0.47 -1.98
N ILE A 158 -3.89 -0.28 -1.01
CA ILE A 158 -3.19 -1.37 -0.31
C ILE A 158 -4.18 -2.36 0.31
N SER A 159 -5.23 -1.88 0.97
CA SER A 159 -6.21 -2.74 1.62
C SER A 159 -7.00 -3.64 0.65
N LYS A 160 -6.99 -3.30 -0.64
CA LYS A 160 -7.79 -3.93 -1.70
C LYS A 160 -6.98 -4.77 -2.70
N HIS A 161 -5.66 -4.90 -2.53
CA HIS A 161 -4.82 -5.57 -3.53
C HIS A 161 -5.12 -7.07 -3.71
N HIS A 162 -5.79 -7.73 -2.76
CA HIS A 162 -6.30 -9.11 -2.89
C HIS A 162 -7.81 -9.19 -3.10
N GLY A 163 -8.50 -8.09 -3.27
CA GLY A 163 -9.96 -8.08 -3.38
C GLY A 163 -10.49 -7.15 -4.46
N GLY A 164 -11.79 -7.21 -4.70
CA GLY A 164 -12.44 -6.25 -5.58
C GLY A 164 -12.41 -4.83 -5.02
N PHE A 165 -12.31 -3.85 -5.91
CA PHE A 165 -12.46 -2.44 -5.56
C PHE A 165 -13.93 -2.19 -5.20
N ASP A 166 -14.19 -2.04 -3.90
CA ASP A 166 -15.47 -1.60 -3.35
C ASP A 166 -15.45 -0.08 -3.06
N SER A 167 -16.45 0.44 -2.36
CA SER A 167 -16.50 1.84 -2.03
C SER A 167 -15.46 2.22 -0.95
N PHE A 168 -14.96 3.47 -1.01
CA PHE A 168 -14.14 4.02 0.06
C PHE A 168 -14.90 4.06 1.40
N GLN A 169 -16.24 4.17 1.35
CA GLN A 169 -17.08 4.09 2.54
C GLN A 169 -16.99 2.71 3.21
N ASN A 170 -16.92 1.63 2.45
CA ASN A 170 -16.70 0.29 3.00
C ASN A 170 -15.32 0.14 3.66
N PHE A 171 -14.29 0.78 3.09
CA PHE A 171 -12.98 0.86 3.74
C PHE A 171 -13.05 1.63 5.06
N LYS A 172 -13.71 2.79 5.06
CA LYS A 172 -13.95 3.58 6.25
C LYS A 172 -14.69 2.77 7.31
N SER A 173 -15.84 2.16 6.97
CA SER A 173 -16.62 1.32 7.89
C SER A 173 -15.75 0.22 8.51
N LYS A 174 -15.00 -0.54 7.70
CA LYS A 174 -14.10 -1.57 8.20
C LYS A 174 -13.01 -1.05 9.15
N MET A 175 -12.54 0.18 8.95
CA MET A 175 -11.51 0.80 9.78
C MET A 175 -12.08 1.44 11.06
N ILE A 176 -13.33 1.92 11.04
CA ILE A 176 -14.01 2.56 12.19
C ILE A 176 -14.80 1.53 13.00
N GLU A 177 -15.45 0.57 12.36
CA GLU A 177 -16.09 -0.60 13.01
C GLU A 177 -15.08 -1.52 13.70
N LEU A 178 -13.91 -0.97 13.90
CA LEU A 178 -12.93 -1.42 14.87
C LEU A 178 -13.46 -1.39 16.32
N ASP A 179 -14.63 -0.83 16.56
CA ASP A 179 -15.42 -0.97 17.79
C ASP A 179 -16.03 -2.37 17.96
N GLY A 180 -16.07 -3.13 16.87
CA GLY A 180 -16.54 -4.49 16.84
C GLY A 180 -15.39 -5.52 16.84
N GLU A 181 -15.66 -6.70 16.29
CA GLU A 181 -14.68 -7.78 16.15
C GLU A 181 -13.43 -7.37 15.36
N GLY A 182 -13.56 -6.42 14.40
CA GLY A 182 -12.43 -5.89 13.62
C GLY A 182 -11.39 -5.16 14.48
N TYR A 183 -11.80 -4.36 15.45
CA TYR A 183 -10.88 -3.65 16.37
C TYR A 183 -10.15 -4.62 17.30
N LYS A 184 -10.82 -5.62 17.82
CA LYS A 184 -10.18 -6.67 18.61
C LYS A 184 -9.13 -7.40 17.78
N LEU A 185 -9.45 -7.79 16.56
CA LEU A 185 -8.48 -8.40 15.64
C LEU A 185 -7.29 -7.48 15.36
N TYR A 186 -7.52 -6.20 15.19
CA TYR A 186 -6.48 -5.20 14.98
C TYR A 186 -5.60 -5.02 16.22
N THR A 187 -6.19 -4.87 17.41
CA THR A 187 -5.45 -4.71 18.67
C THR A 187 -4.72 -5.98 19.06
N GLU A 188 -5.31 -7.16 18.82
CA GLU A 188 -4.65 -8.45 19.01
C GLU A 188 -3.50 -8.63 18.00
N GLN A 189 -3.70 -8.25 16.74
CA GLN A 189 -2.63 -8.24 15.75
C GLN A 189 -1.55 -7.23 16.08
N LEU A 190 -1.88 -6.04 16.54
CA LEU A 190 -0.89 -5.05 16.98
C LEU A 190 -0.04 -5.53 18.13
N SER A 191 -0.62 -6.17 19.15
CA SER A 191 0.14 -6.70 20.29
C SER A 191 1.16 -7.75 19.84
N ILE A 192 0.79 -8.60 18.90
CA ILE A 192 1.68 -9.56 18.23
C ILE A 192 2.74 -8.82 17.39
N PHE A 193 2.38 -7.67 16.83
CA PHE A 193 3.25 -6.84 16.00
C PHE A 193 4.28 -6.04 16.78
N GLU A 194 3.92 -5.48 17.91
CA GLU A 194 4.84 -4.70 18.73
C GLU A 194 6.10 -5.50 19.11
N MET A 195 6.03 -6.83 19.08
CA MET A 195 7.19 -7.69 19.26
C MET A 195 8.15 -7.69 18.05
N ASN A 196 7.64 -7.51 16.83
CA ASN A 196 8.44 -7.65 15.59
C ASN A 196 8.50 -6.39 14.74
N CYS A 197 7.72 -5.36 15.04
CA CYS A 197 7.63 -4.14 14.26
C CYS A 197 7.92 -2.89 15.10
N LYS A 198 8.90 -2.11 14.69
CA LYS A 198 9.31 -0.85 15.32
C LYS A 198 8.70 0.39 14.64
N ILE A 199 7.74 0.22 13.73
CA ILE A 199 6.96 1.34 13.21
C ILE A 199 6.17 1.93 14.37
N PRO A 200 6.31 3.23 14.65
CA PRO A 200 5.55 3.84 15.74
C PRO A 200 4.05 3.75 15.44
N ILE A 201 3.31 3.04 16.28
CA ILE A 201 1.87 2.96 16.17
C ILE A 201 1.27 4.19 16.88
N LEU A 202 1.01 5.22 16.12
CA LEU A 202 0.48 6.50 16.60
C LEU A 202 -1.05 6.47 16.75
N LEU A 203 -1.70 5.61 15.98
CA LEU A 203 -3.16 5.51 15.86
C LEU A 203 -3.70 4.41 16.79
N LYS A 204 -3.31 4.42 18.06
CA LYS A 204 -3.72 3.42 19.07
C LYS A 204 -5.12 3.64 19.65
N LYS A 205 -5.68 4.84 19.50
CA LYS A 205 -6.96 5.20 20.08
C LYS A 205 -8.04 5.31 19.02
N GLU A 206 -9.17 4.71 19.32
CA GLU A 206 -10.39 4.71 18.52
C GLU A 206 -10.77 6.10 17.95
N ASN A 207 -10.78 7.10 18.79
CA ASN A 207 -11.10 8.48 18.42
C ASN A 207 -10.14 9.07 17.37
N VAL A 208 -8.90 8.56 17.26
CA VAL A 208 -7.92 9.08 16.30
C VAL A 208 -8.25 8.64 14.88
N TRP A 209 -8.70 7.40 14.68
CA TRP A 209 -9.17 6.91 13.39
C TRP A 209 -10.41 7.65 12.92
N GLY A 210 -11.42 7.80 13.80
CA GLY A 210 -12.63 8.54 13.47
C GLY A 210 -12.35 9.99 13.07
N ASN A 211 -11.42 10.65 13.76
CA ASN A 211 -11.01 12.02 13.41
C ASN A 211 -10.25 12.07 12.08
N LEU A 212 -9.38 11.11 11.81
CA LEU A 212 -8.64 11.02 10.55
C LEU A 212 -9.60 10.91 9.34
N PHE A 213 -10.63 10.08 9.44
CA PHE A 213 -11.65 9.95 8.39
C PHE A 213 -12.52 11.19 8.25
N LYS A 214 -12.94 11.82 9.36
CA LYS A 214 -13.68 13.09 9.34
C LYS A 214 -12.87 14.20 8.67
N ASP A 215 -11.57 14.29 8.99
CA ASP A 215 -10.68 15.26 8.36
C ASP A 215 -10.50 14.98 6.86
N PHE A 216 -10.36 13.71 6.47
CA PHE A 216 -10.33 13.30 5.07
C PHE A 216 -11.60 13.77 4.34
N GLU A 217 -12.80 13.42 4.83
CA GLU A 217 -14.07 13.78 4.21
C GLU A 217 -14.24 15.29 4.08
N ARG A 218 -13.89 16.04 5.13
CA ARG A 218 -13.97 17.51 5.12
C ARG A 218 -13.07 18.12 4.05
N VAL A 219 -11.81 17.66 3.96
CA VAL A 219 -10.85 18.19 2.99
C VAL A 219 -11.23 17.75 1.58
N PHE A 220 -11.70 16.53 1.41
CA PHE A 220 -12.17 16.01 0.13
C PHE A 220 -13.34 16.85 -0.41
N LYS A 221 -14.34 17.14 0.44
CA LYS A 221 -15.47 18.00 0.07
C LYS A 221 -15.01 19.39 -0.39
N VAL A 222 -14.06 20.01 0.32
CA VAL A 222 -13.50 21.31 -0.08
C VAL A 222 -12.81 21.25 -1.45
N LEU A 223 -12.14 20.14 -1.77
CA LEU A 223 -11.53 19.96 -3.08
C LEU A 223 -12.58 19.79 -4.19
N GLU A 224 -13.65 19.04 -3.94
CA GLU A 224 -14.77 18.89 -4.89
C GLU A 224 -15.46 20.21 -5.20
N GLU A 225 -15.62 21.07 -4.17
CA GLU A 225 -16.23 22.40 -4.35
C GLU A 225 -15.35 23.36 -5.16
N LYS A 226 -14.02 23.19 -5.08
CA LYS A 226 -13.06 24.06 -5.77
C LYS A 226 -12.81 23.68 -7.22
N GLU A 227 -12.81 22.39 -7.53
CA GLU A 227 -12.44 21.89 -8.87
C GLU A 227 -13.48 20.89 -9.38
N LYS A 228 -14.10 21.24 -10.51
CA LYS A 228 -14.96 20.30 -11.25
C LYS A 228 -14.17 19.04 -11.61
N ASN A 229 -14.80 17.88 -11.47
CA ASN A 229 -14.23 16.56 -11.76
C ASN A 229 -13.19 16.02 -10.76
N THR A 230 -13.03 16.62 -9.59
CA THR A 230 -12.13 16.09 -8.55
C THR A 230 -12.39 14.62 -8.25
N SER A 231 -13.65 14.23 -8.04
CA SER A 231 -14.03 12.83 -7.77
C SER A 231 -13.67 11.88 -8.90
N ILE A 232 -13.87 12.30 -10.16
CA ILE A 232 -13.51 11.50 -11.34
C ILE A 232 -11.99 11.33 -11.40
N ASN A 233 -11.24 12.42 -11.22
CA ASN A 233 -9.78 12.40 -11.27
C ASN A 233 -9.19 11.53 -10.15
N ILE A 234 -9.75 11.58 -8.94
CA ILE A 234 -9.35 10.72 -7.82
C ILE A 234 -9.72 9.27 -8.09
N PHE A 235 -10.86 8.99 -8.68
CA PHE A 235 -11.24 7.63 -9.10
C PHE A 235 -10.24 7.08 -10.14
N ILE A 236 -9.91 7.87 -11.16
CA ILE A 236 -8.92 7.50 -12.19
C ILE A 236 -7.55 7.24 -11.54
N TYR A 237 -7.11 8.14 -10.65
CA TYR A 237 -5.88 7.96 -9.88
C TYR A 237 -5.88 6.63 -9.11
N ALA A 238 -6.93 6.37 -8.33
CA ALA A 238 -7.00 5.17 -7.51
C ALA A 238 -6.97 3.89 -8.36
N ARG A 239 -7.71 3.86 -9.47
CA ARG A 239 -7.71 2.71 -10.41
C ARG A 239 -6.36 2.53 -11.09
N PHE A 240 -5.72 3.62 -11.51
CA PHE A 240 -4.42 3.59 -12.14
C PHE A 240 -3.34 3.05 -11.20
N ILE A 241 -3.25 3.58 -9.97
CA ILE A 241 -2.27 3.12 -8.98
C ILE A 241 -2.53 1.67 -8.56
N ALA A 242 -3.80 1.28 -8.42
CA ALA A 242 -4.15 -0.11 -8.15
C ALA A 242 -3.70 -1.05 -9.28
N SER A 243 -3.89 -0.65 -10.55
CA SER A 243 -3.42 -1.44 -11.70
C SER A 243 -1.89 -1.58 -11.70
N LEU A 244 -1.16 -0.51 -11.37
CA LEU A 244 0.30 -0.58 -11.23
C LEU A 244 0.72 -1.51 -10.09
N LEU A 245 0.06 -1.44 -8.94
CA LEU A 245 0.31 -2.32 -7.82
C LEU A 245 0.09 -3.79 -8.20
N LEU A 246 -1.09 -4.12 -8.71
CA LEU A 246 -1.46 -5.49 -9.07
C LEU A 246 -0.53 -6.07 -10.15
N SER A 247 -0.18 -5.27 -11.17
CA SER A 247 0.73 -5.71 -12.22
C SER A 247 2.14 -5.94 -11.66
N SER A 248 2.64 -5.04 -10.82
CA SER A 248 3.97 -5.14 -10.22
C SER A 248 4.10 -6.36 -9.32
N ASP A 249 3.09 -6.62 -8.46
CA ASP A 249 3.02 -7.80 -7.60
C ASP A 249 2.89 -9.08 -8.41
N TYR A 250 2.03 -9.11 -9.43
CA TYR A 250 1.88 -10.27 -10.32
C TYR A 250 3.20 -10.67 -10.98
N TYR A 251 3.89 -9.70 -11.59
CA TYR A 251 5.18 -9.99 -12.26
C TYR A 251 6.28 -10.37 -11.25
N ALA A 252 6.32 -9.76 -10.09
CA ALA A 252 7.26 -10.10 -9.02
C ALA A 252 7.04 -11.54 -8.52
N THR A 253 5.79 -11.88 -8.18
CA THR A 253 5.40 -13.22 -7.71
C THR A 253 5.67 -14.28 -8.78
N SER A 254 5.31 -14.00 -10.04
CA SER A 254 5.58 -14.91 -11.17
C SER A 254 7.08 -15.07 -11.43
N HIS A 255 7.88 -14.00 -11.31
CA HIS A 255 9.34 -14.08 -11.42
C HIS A 255 9.92 -15.01 -10.36
N PHE A 256 9.53 -14.85 -9.10
CA PHE A 256 10.01 -15.71 -8.02
C PHE A 256 9.61 -17.17 -8.25
N LYS A 257 8.36 -17.44 -8.60
CA LYS A 257 7.85 -18.80 -8.83
C LYS A 257 8.52 -19.50 -10.02
N ASN A 258 8.60 -18.80 -11.14
CA ASN A 258 9.07 -19.37 -12.41
C ASN A 258 10.57 -19.21 -12.65
N GLN A 259 11.28 -18.49 -11.78
CA GLN A 259 12.70 -18.14 -11.93
C GLN A 259 12.99 -17.49 -13.30
N LYS A 260 11.99 -16.72 -13.81
CA LYS A 260 12.05 -16.08 -15.11
C LYS A 260 11.77 -14.61 -14.99
N GLN A 261 12.70 -13.79 -15.46
CA GLN A 261 12.48 -12.35 -15.54
C GLN A 261 11.54 -12.01 -16.73
N TYR A 262 10.51 -11.22 -16.46
CA TYR A 262 9.63 -10.70 -17.50
C TYR A 262 10.19 -9.39 -18.05
N ILE A 263 10.18 -9.27 -19.37
CA ILE A 263 10.61 -8.09 -20.13
C ILE A 263 9.47 -7.54 -21.01
N ASP A 264 8.46 -8.36 -21.29
CA ASP A 264 7.29 -8.01 -22.05
C ASP A 264 6.09 -7.90 -21.08
N PHE A 265 5.43 -6.75 -21.07
CA PHE A 265 4.28 -6.43 -20.22
C PHE A 265 2.96 -6.44 -21.02
N GLY A 266 2.97 -7.15 -22.13
CA GLY A 266 1.84 -7.27 -23.05
C GLY A 266 1.58 -5.99 -23.86
N GLU A 267 1.22 -6.18 -25.09
CA GLU A 267 0.69 -5.11 -25.94
C GLU A 267 -0.78 -5.42 -26.21
N ILE A 268 -1.64 -4.42 -26.06
CA ILE A 268 -2.97 -4.50 -26.64
C ILE A 268 -2.79 -4.17 -28.14
N LYS A 269 -2.53 -5.22 -28.92
CA LYS A 269 -2.25 -5.06 -30.37
C LYS A 269 -3.50 -4.68 -31.15
N ASP A 270 -4.68 -5.12 -30.69
CA ASP A 270 -5.96 -4.77 -31.30
C ASP A 270 -7.09 -4.81 -30.26
N ILE A 271 -7.72 -3.65 -30.03
CA ILE A 271 -8.89 -3.53 -29.15
C ILE A 271 -10.04 -4.39 -29.66
N GLN A 272 -10.17 -4.54 -30.96
CA GLN A 272 -11.22 -5.35 -31.60
C GLN A 272 -11.01 -6.85 -31.35
N GLU A 273 -9.77 -7.31 -31.40
CA GLU A 273 -9.40 -8.70 -31.09
C GLU A 273 -9.70 -9.02 -29.61
N PHE A 274 -9.38 -8.09 -28.69
CA PHE A 274 -9.73 -8.22 -27.29
C PHE A 274 -11.23 -8.32 -27.06
N TYR A 275 -12.05 -7.51 -27.71
CA TYR A 275 -13.52 -7.58 -27.65
C TYR A 275 -14.07 -8.90 -28.20
N ASN A 276 -13.44 -9.48 -29.24
CA ASN A 276 -13.90 -10.73 -29.84
C ASN A 276 -13.59 -11.97 -28.99
N VAL A 277 -12.57 -11.92 -28.14
CA VAL A 277 -12.21 -12.99 -27.21
C VAL A 277 -13.12 -13.02 -25.96
N TYR A 278 -13.73 -11.87 -25.61
CA TYR A 278 -14.58 -11.73 -24.40
C TYR A 278 -16.09 -11.64 -24.70
N LYS A 279 -16.51 -11.87 -25.95
CA LYS A 279 -17.90 -12.13 -26.33
C LYS A 279 -18.22 -13.62 -26.29
#